data_f2abc0135cb094812ce1e423be323883
#
_entry.id   f2abc0135cb094812ce1e423be323883
#
_cell.length_a   1.000
_cell.length_b   1.000
_cell.length_c   1.000
_cell.angle_alpha   90.00
_cell.angle_beta   90.00
_cell.angle_gamma   90.00
#
_symmetry.space_group_name_H-M   'P 1'
#
loop_
_entity.id
_entity.type
_entity.pdbx_description
1 polymer ?
#
loop_
_entity_poly.entity_id
_entity_poly.type
_entity_poly.pdbx_seq_one_letter_code
_entity_poly.pdbx_strand_id
1 'polypeptide(L)'
;MLIALTGTPGTGKSSVAELLKNRGYRIASVVELAKKYDCIIDEEDGELIIDVEKLAAEIDFDGVVEGHLSHLLKPDMAIVLRCNPAVLKERLKERKWSEEKLMENVEAELLDVILVEALNHAGEVYEIDTTEMSVYEVADAVDSIVKDRDARKKYKPGRIDWLSELEDRLDEFVRKV
;
A
#
# COMPACT_ATOMS: atom_id res chain seq x y z
N MET A 1 9.20 16.02 4.45
CA MET A 1 8.04 15.49 3.68
C MET A 1 7.87 14.01 3.99
N LEU A 2 6.72 13.64 4.50
CA LEU A 2 6.33 12.25 4.77
C LEU A 2 5.65 11.65 3.54
N ILE A 3 6.21 10.58 3.00
CA ILE A 3 5.66 9.87 1.84
C ILE A 3 5.21 8.48 2.30
N ALA A 4 3.97 8.12 2.07
CA ALA A 4 3.47 6.77 2.29
C ALA A 4 3.64 5.92 1.02
N LEU A 5 4.33 4.79 1.13
CA LEU A 5 4.32 3.72 0.14
C LEU A 5 3.37 2.63 0.65
N THR A 6 2.15 2.65 0.16
CA THR A 6 1.03 1.85 0.67
C THR A 6 0.44 0.93 -0.40
N GLY A 7 -0.54 0.15 -0.05
CA GLY A 7 -1.22 -0.81 -0.91
C GLY A 7 -1.55 -2.09 -0.16
N THR A 8 -2.43 -2.88 -0.73
CA THR A 8 -2.83 -4.19 -0.17
C THR A 8 -1.60 -5.09 0.03
N PRO A 9 -1.56 -5.93 1.07
CA PRO A 9 -0.52 -6.95 1.21
C PRO A 9 -0.35 -7.76 -0.08
N GLY A 10 0.89 -8.00 -0.49
CA GLY A 10 1.22 -8.73 -1.74
C GLY A 10 1.46 -7.84 -2.97
N THR A 11 1.34 -6.52 -2.85
CA THR A 11 1.61 -5.58 -3.96
C THR A 11 3.09 -5.23 -4.15
N GLY A 12 3.99 -5.72 -3.26
CA GLY A 12 5.44 -5.57 -3.42
C GLY A 12 6.07 -4.38 -2.71
N LYS A 13 5.39 -3.76 -1.75
CA LYS A 13 5.88 -2.58 -1.02
C LYS A 13 7.28 -2.73 -0.45
N SER A 14 7.54 -3.80 0.29
CA SER A 14 8.82 -4.01 0.98
C SER A 14 9.99 -4.16 0.01
N SER A 15 9.80 -4.87 -1.11
CA SER A 15 10.83 -5.02 -2.14
C SER A 15 11.14 -3.69 -2.84
N VAL A 16 10.10 -2.90 -3.12
CA VAL A 16 10.26 -1.54 -3.68
C VAL A 16 10.97 -0.62 -2.69
N ALA A 17 10.58 -0.66 -1.41
CA ALA A 17 11.21 0.13 -0.35
C ALA A 17 12.70 -0.17 -0.21
N GLU A 18 13.11 -1.44 -0.31
CA GLU A 18 14.52 -1.84 -0.28
C GLU A 18 15.31 -1.25 -1.46
N LEU A 19 14.76 -1.28 -2.67
CA LEU A 19 15.38 -0.64 -3.83
C LEU A 19 15.49 0.88 -3.67
N LEU A 20 14.45 1.53 -3.15
CA LEU A 20 14.49 2.96 -2.88
C LEU A 20 15.54 3.31 -1.82
N LYS A 21 15.70 2.49 -0.79
CA LYS A 21 16.75 2.64 0.22
C LYS A 21 18.15 2.59 -0.42
N ASN A 22 18.37 1.66 -1.35
CA ASN A 22 19.63 1.54 -2.09
C ASN A 22 19.88 2.75 -3.02
N ARG A 23 18.82 3.47 -3.41
CA ARG A 23 18.88 4.72 -4.17
C ARG A 23 19.06 5.97 -3.30
N GLY A 24 19.22 5.80 -1.99
CA GLY A 24 19.48 6.89 -1.04
C GLY A 24 18.23 7.48 -0.37
N TYR A 25 17.05 6.90 -0.55
CA TYR A 25 15.87 7.31 0.19
C TYR A 25 15.98 6.90 1.66
N ARG A 26 15.51 7.77 2.55
CA ARG A 26 15.29 7.40 3.95
C ARG A 26 14.00 6.61 4.05
N ILE A 27 14.11 5.36 4.49
CA ILE A 27 12.98 4.43 4.57
C ILE A 27 12.75 3.99 6.00
N ALA A 28 11.50 3.88 6.41
CA ALA A 28 11.07 3.18 7.61
C ALA A 28 9.80 2.37 7.32
N SER A 29 9.56 1.30 8.05
CA SER A 29 8.27 0.62 8.03
C SER A 29 7.33 1.20 9.08
N VAL A 30 6.02 1.04 8.88
CA VAL A 30 5.01 1.41 9.89
C VAL A 30 5.29 0.69 11.22
N VAL A 31 5.69 -0.59 11.16
CA VAL A 31 6.00 -1.40 12.34
C VAL A 31 7.22 -0.86 13.11
N GLU A 32 8.29 -0.49 12.42
CA GLU A 32 9.47 0.13 13.04
C GLU A 32 9.12 1.44 13.75
N LEU A 33 8.31 2.28 13.12
CA LEU A 33 7.86 3.54 13.72
C LEU A 33 6.90 3.29 14.88
N ALA A 34 5.97 2.34 14.76
CA ALA A 34 5.07 1.99 15.86
C ALA A 34 5.84 1.50 17.10
N LYS A 35 6.89 0.72 16.91
CA LYS A 35 7.79 0.31 18.00
C LYS A 35 8.54 1.51 18.60
N LYS A 36 9.07 2.38 17.76
CA LYS A 36 9.83 3.57 18.19
C LYS A 36 8.99 4.54 19.02
N TYR A 37 7.72 4.72 18.65
CA TYR A 37 6.80 5.66 19.29
C TYR A 37 5.86 5.02 20.32
N ASP A 38 6.10 3.75 20.68
CA ASP A 38 5.27 3.00 21.64
C ASP A 38 3.78 3.00 21.28
N CYS A 39 3.50 2.72 20.01
CA CYS A 39 2.14 2.70 19.42
C CYS A 39 1.63 1.30 19.14
N ILE A 40 2.23 0.25 19.71
CA ILE A 40 1.71 -1.11 19.60
C ILE A 40 0.74 -1.35 20.73
N ILE A 41 -0.51 -1.75 20.38
CA ILE A 41 -1.57 -2.02 21.35
C ILE A 41 -1.57 -3.49 21.74
N ASP A 42 -1.46 -4.39 20.76
CA ASP A 42 -1.60 -5.84 20.94
C ASP A 42 -0.96 -6.60 19.77
N GLU A 43 -1.01 -7.92 19.85
CA GLU A 43 -0.62 -8.83 18.78
C GLU A 43 -1.69 -9.92 18.62
N GLU A 44 -2.27 -10.04 17.42
CA GLU A 44 -3.23 -11.10 17.09
C GLU A 44 -2.74 -11.87 15.87
N ASP A 45 -2.74 -13.20 15.96
CA ASP A 45 -2.34 -14.11 14.86
C ASP A 45 -0.96 -13.78 14.24
N GLY A 46 -0.01 -13.27 15.07
CA GLY A 46 1.32 -12.86 14.62
C GLY A 46 1.37 -11.50 13.91
N GLU A 47 0.27 -10.74 13.93
CA GLU A 47 0.20 -9.37 13.42
C GLU A 47 0.08 -8.38 14.57
N LEU A 48 0.86 -7.29 14.47
CA LEU A 48 0.83 -6.22 15.46
C LEU A 48 -0.37 -5.31 15.23
N ILE A 49 -1.14 -5.09 16.29
CA ILE A 49 -2.21 -4.09 16.30
C ILE A 49 -1.60 -2.75 16.69
N ILE A 50 -1.73 -1.78 15.81
CA ILE A 50 -1.08 -0.47 15.93
C ILE A 50 -2.13 0.61 16.21
N ASP A 51 -1.86 1.45 17.20
CA ASP A 51 -2.58 2.71 17.41
C ASP A 51 -2.13 3.72 16.34
N VAL A 52 -2.81 3.68 15.21
CA VAL A 52 -2.46 4.50 14.04
C VAL A 52 -2.73 5.98 14.29
N GLU A 53 -3.74 6.32 15.07
CA GLU A 53 -4.07 7.73 15.39
C GLU A 53 -2.99 8.34 16.27
N LYS A 54 -2.55 7.62 17.31
CA LYS A 54 -1.43 8.04 18.16
C LYS A 54 -0.16 8.16 17.33
N LEU A 55 0.16 7.17 16.51
CA LEU A 55 1.34 7.20 15.66
C LEU A 55 1.31 8.39 14.69
N ALA A 56 0.18 8.66 14.06
CA ALA A 56 0.02 9.81 13.16
C ALA A 56 0.19 11.17 13.85
N ALA A 57 -0.14 11.25 15.16
CA ALA A 57 0.02 12.45 15.94
C ALA A 57 1.46 12.68 16.43
N GLU A 58 2.21 11.61 16.67
CA GLU A 58 3.55 11.67 17.29
C GLU A 58 4.70 11.54 16.28
N ILE A 59 4.42 11.04 15.06
CA ILE A 59 5.46 10.75 14.07
C ILE A 59 6.19 12.03 13.63
N ASP A 60 7.51 12.04 13.79
CA ASP A 60 8.44 13.00 13.19
C ASP A 60 9.41 12.24 12.29
N PHE A 61 9.03 12.11 11.01
CA PHE A 61 9.80 11.37 10.02
C PHE A 61 9.76 12.08 8.67
N ASP A 62 10.94 12.31 8.12
CA ASP A 62 11.12 12.82 6.75
C ASP A 62 11.68 11.69 5.89
N GLY A 63 10.89 11.24 4.93
CA GLY A 63 11.23 10.11 4.07
C GLY A 63 10.02 9.28 3.67
N VAL A 64 10.26 8.04 3.25
CA VAL A 64 9.24 7.09 2.81
C VAL A 64 8.91 6.11 3.93
N VAL A 65 7.65 6.02 4.30
CA VAL A 65 7.13 5.01 5.23
C VAL A 65 6.39 3.94 4.43
N GLU A 66 6.88 2.71 4.48
CA GLU A 66 6.23 1.59 3.82
C GLU A 66 5.31 0.82 4.76
N GLY A 67 4.21 0.34 4.24
CA GLY A 67 3.26 -0.53 4.93
C GLY A 67 1.82 -0.28 4.52
N HIS A 68 0.97 -1.29 4.70
CA HIS A 68 -0.44 -1.21 4.30
C HIS A 68 -1.29 -0.20 5.11
N LEU A 69 -0.74 0.33 6.22
CA LEU A 69 -1.36 1.38 7.04
C LEU A 69 -0.69 2.75 6.89
N SER A 70 0.38 2.86 6.09
CA SER A 70 1.18 4.10 6.04
C SER A 70 0.39 5.31 5.53
N HIS A 71 -0.63 5.12 4.70
CA HIS A 71 -1.50 6.19 4.21
C HIS A 71 -2.36 6.83 5.32
N LEU A 72 -2.59 6.12 6.43
CA LEU A 72 -3.35 6.63 7.58
C LEU A 72 -2.53 7.57 8.48
N LEU A 73 -1.20 7.64 8.28
CA LEU A 73 -0.30 8.50 9.04
C LEU A 73 -0.35 9.98 8.61
N LYS A 74 -1.36 10.37 7.84
CA LYS A 74 -1.53 11.73 7.30
C LYS A 74 -0.31 12.23 6.51
N PRO A 75 0.19 11.44 5.55
CA PRO A 75 1.38 11.81 4.78
C PRO A 75 1.11 13.00 3.86
N ASP A 76 2.18 13.72 3.51
CA ASP A 76 2.12 14.75 2.47
C ASP A 76 1.76 14.15 1.11
N MET A 77 2.24 12.92 0.87
CA MET A 77 2.00 12.18 -0.37
C MET A 77 1.80 10.70 -0.06
N ALA A 78 0.78 10.08 -0.66
CA ALA A 78 0.60 8.63 -0.67
C ALA A 78 0.77 8.07 -2.08
N ILE A 79 1.58 7.04 -2.21
CA ILE A 79 1.75 6.26 -3.44
C ILE A 79 1.17 4.87 -3.17
N VAL A 80 0.05 4.58 -3.82
CA VAL A 80 -0.72 3.36 -3.63
C VAL A 80 -0.32 2.35 -4.70
N LEU A 81 0.32 1.26 -4.28
CA LEU A 81 0.61 0.14 -5.18
C LEU A 81 -0.64 -0.71 -5.36
N ARG A 82 -1.06 -0.86 -6.60
CA ARG A 82 -2.24 -1.60 -7.01
C ARG A 82 -1.85 -2.89 -7.69
N CYS A 83 -2.70 -3.91 -7.61
CA CYS A 83 -2.49 -5.17 -8.30
C CYS A 83 -3.84 -5.76 -8.72
N ASN A 84 -3.94 -6.28 -9.93
CA ASN A 84 -5.14 -7.00 -10.37
C ASN A 84 -5.50 -8.08 -9.34
N PRO A 85 -6.76 -8.11 -8.83
CA PRO A 85 -7.20 -9.06 -7.81
C PRO A 85 -6.93 -10.53 -8.12
N ALA A 86 -6.99 -10.92 -9.40
CA ALA A 86 -6.68 -12.30 -9.82
C ALA A 86 -5.20 -12.62 -9.59
N VAL A 87 -4.30 -11.71 -9.95
CA VAL A 87 -2.86 -11.85 -9.73
C VAL A 87 -2.51 -11.76 -8.25
N LEU A 88 -3.14 -10.83 -7.54
CA LEU A 88 -2.96 -10.66 -6.10
C LEU A 88 -3.36 -11.93 -5.34
N LYS A 89 -4.49 -12.54 -5.69
CA LYS A 89 -4.96 -13.80 -5.10
C LYS A 89 -3.90 -14.90 -5.22
N GLU A 90 -3.29 -15.05 -6.39
CA GLU A 90 -2.22 -16.04 -6.58
C GLU A 90 -0.97 -15.71 -5.75
N ARG A 91 -0.55 -14.44 -5.70
CA ARG A 91 0.59 -14.02 -4.86
C ARG A 91 0.34 -14.28 -3.37
N LEU A 92 -0.88 -14.08 -2.90
CA LEU A 92 -1.24 -14.26 -1.50
C LEU A 92 -1.36 -15.73 -1.07
N LYS A 93 -1.57 -16.67 -2.01
CA LYS A 93 -1.56 -18.11 -1.71
C LYS A 93 -0.22 -18.62 -1.16
N GLU A 94 0.88 -17.97 -1.49
CA GLU A 94 2.19 -18.31 -0.95
C GLU A 94 2.32 -17.98 0.55
N ARG A 95 1.47 -17.07 1.04
CA ARG A 95 1.35 -16.76 2.46
C ARG A 95 0.48 -17.83 3.12
N LYS A 96 0.92 -18.34 4.26
CA LYS A 96 0.16 -19.34 5.03
C LYS A 96 -1.02 -18.71 5.80
N TRP A 97 -1.82 -17.94 5.10
CA TRP A 97 -3.02 -17.31 5.68
C TRP A 97 -4.23 -18.23 5.54
N SER A 98 -5.25 -18.02 6.39
CA SER A 98 -6.57 -18.61 6.17
C SER A 98 -7.16 -18.10 4.85
N GLU A 99 -8.04 -18.89 4.25
CA GLU A 99 -8.73 -18.48 3.03
C GLU A 99 -9.56 -17.20 3.26
N GLU A 100 -10.17 -17.09 4.44
CA GLU A 100 -10.92 -15.90 4.84
C GLU A 100 -10.05 -14.63 4.81
N LYS A 101 -8.88 -14.65 5.45
CA LYS A 101 -7.94 -13.53 5.46
C LYS A 101 -7.42 -13.21 4.06
N LEU A 102 -7.13 -14.23 3.25
CA LEU A 102 -6.71 -14.05 1.87
C LEU A 102 -7.79 -13.32 1.08
N MET A 103 -9.04 -13.82 1.15
CA MET A 103 -10.16 -13.25 0.41
C MET A 103 -10.54 -11.85 0.89
N GLU A 104 -10.42 -11.56 2.18
CA GLU A 104 -10.61 -10.21 2.71
C GLU A 104 -9.66 -9.19 2.06
N ASN A 105 -8.39 -9.55 1.90
CA ASN A 105 -7.41 -8.67 1.25
C ASN A 105 -7.65 -8.53 -0.26
N VAL A 106 -8.04 -9.61 -0.93
CA VAL A 106 -8.39 -9.59 -2.37
C VAL A 106 -9.62 -8.72 -2.62
N GLU A 107 -10.65 -8.85 -1.79
CA GLU A 107 -11.87 -8.03 -1.85
C GLU A 107 -11.57 -6.55 -1.57
N ALA A 108 -10.71 -6.24 -0.60
CA ALA A 108 -10.29 -4.88 -0.31
C ALA A 108 -9.58 -4.23 -1.49
N GLU A 109 -8.75 -4.96 -2.23
CA GLU A 109 -8.13 -4.47 -3.47
C GLU A 109 -9.16 -4.25 -4.58
N LEU A 110 -10.07 -5.20 -4.78
CA LEU A 110 -11.17 -5.09 -5.76
C LEU A 110 -12.01 -3.82 -5.55
N LEU A 111 -12.27 -3.47 -4.28
CA LEU A 111 -13.13 -2.36 -3.87
C LEU A 111 -12.36 -1.05 -3.63
N ASP A 112 -11.10 -0.95 -4.02
CA ASP A 112 -10.26 0.25 -3.87
C ASP A 112 -10.13 0.78 -2.42
N VAL A 113 -10.25 -0.09 -1.42
CA VAL A 113 -10.31 0.33 -0.01
C VAL A 113 -9.14 1.23 0.39
N ILE A 114 -7.91 0.79 0.15
CA ILE A 114 -6.71 1.58 0.52
C ILE A 114 -6.62 2.87 -0.30
N LEU A 115 -7.01 2.85 -1.58
CA LEU A 115 -7.01 4.06 -2.40
C LEU A 115 -7.98 5.10 -1.85
N VAL A 116 -9.20 4.69 -1.49
CA VAL A 116 -10.22 5.58 -0.91
C VAL A 116 -9.77 6.12 0.44
N GLU A 117 -9.19 5.28 1.29
CA GLU A 117 -8.62 5.73 2.56
C GLU A 117 -7.48 6.73 2.36
N ALA A 118 -6.57 6.46 1.41
CA ALA A 118 -5.47 7.37 1.08
C ALA A 118 -5.98 8.75 0.61
N LEU A 119 -7.02 8.78 -0.21
CA LEU A 119 -7.65 10.04 -0.67
C LEU A 119 -8.24 10.86 0.48
N ASN A 120 -8.63 10.22 1.57
CA ASN A 120 -9.17 10.90 2.75
C ASN A 120 -8.12 11.36 3.76
N HIS A 121 -6.89 10.81 3.71
CA HIS A 121 -5.87 11.04 4.75
C HIS A 121 -4.60 11.71 4.26
N ALA A 122 -4.26 11.59 2.97
CA ALA A 122 -3.01 12.11 2.41
C ALA A 122 -3.21 13.48 1.72
N GLY A 123 -2.16 14.29 1.65
CA GLY A 123 -2.16 15.57 0.94
C GLY A 123 -2.26 15.41 -0.57
N GLU A 124 -1.45 14.52 -1.15
CA GLU A 124 -1.49 14.13 -2.56
C GLU A 124 -1.54 12.60 -2.67
N VAL A 125 -2.28 12.06 -3.65
CA VAL A 125 -2.40 10.62 -3.87
C VAL A 125 -2.06 10.25 -5.30
N TYR A 126 -1.29 9.19 -5.47
CA TYR A 126 -0.93 8.58 -6.75
C TYR A 126 -1.10 7.07 -6.68
N GLU A 127 -1.43 6.43 -7.80
CA GLU A 127 -1.56 4.98 -7.87
C GLU A 127 -0.68 4.40 -8.99
N ILE A 128 -0.12 3.21 -8.74
CA ILE A 128 0.72 2.47 -9.68
C ILE A 128 0.15 1.06 -9.82
N ASP A 129 -0.27 0.68 -11.01
CA ASP A 129 -0.61 -0.72 -11.32
C ASP A 129 0.66 -1.55 -11.45
N THR A 130 0.90 -2.40 -10.46
CA THR A 130 2.10 -3.24 -10.39
C THR A 130 1.92 -4.62 -11.01
N THR A 131 0.74 -4.92 -11.58
CA THR A 131 0.34 -6.27 -12.00
C THR A 131 1.40 -6.94 -12.87
N GLU A 132 1.93 -6.23 -13.86
CA GLU A 132 2.90 -6.74 -14.83
C GLU A 132 4.27 -6.05 -14.72
N MET A 133 4.49 -5.24 -13.69
CA MET A 133 5.73 -4.51 -13.50
C MET A 133 6.73 -5.30 -12.65
N SER A 134 8.00 -5.24 -13.02
CA SER A 134 9.09 -5.67 -12.14
C SER A 134 9.24 -4.69 -10.96
N VAL A 135 9.90 -5.15 -9.89
CA VAL A 135 10.19 -4.32 -8.73
C VAL A 135 11.01 -3.07 -9.11
N TYR A 136 11.91 -3.20 -10.10
CA TYR A 136 12.71 -2.07 -10.62
C TYR A 136 11.84 -1.02 -11.32
N GLU A 137 10.92 -1.46 -12.16
CA GLU A 137 9.99 -0.56 -12.87
C GLU A 137 9.06 0.18 -11.89
N VAL A 138 8.60 -0.52 -10.84
CA VAL A 138 7.79 0.13 -9.79
C VAL A 138 8.63 1.16 -9.02
N ALA A 139 9.87 0.82 -8.66
CA ALA A 139 10.77 1.77 -8.00
C ALA A 139 11.08 2.99 -8.89
N ASP A 140 11.23 2.81 -10.21
CA ASP A 140 11.40 3.91 -11.17
C ASP A 140 10.16 4.79 -11.24
N ALA A 141 8.97 4.20 -11.20
CA ALA A 141 7.71 4.95 -11.17
C ALA A 141 7.58 5.77 -9.88
N VAL A 142 7.91 5.18 -8.72
CA VAL A 142 7.93 5.90 -7.43
C VAL A 142 8.93 7.07 -7.47
N ASP A 143 10.14 6.83 -7.95
CA ASP A 143 11.18 7.85 -8.08
C ASP A 143 10.72 9.02 -8.99
N SER A 144 10.05 8.69 -10.10
CA SER A 144 9.47 9.67 -11.02
C SER A 144 8.39 10.51 -10.35
N ILE A 145 7.46 9.89 -9.60
CA ILE A 145 6.41 10.59 -8.87
C ILE A 145 7.00 11.56 -7.84
N VAL A 146 8.04 11.14 -7.12
CA VAL A 146 8.66 11.97 -6.07
C VAL A 146 9.40 13.16 -6.68
N LYS A 147 10.16 12.96 -7.76
CA LYS A 147 11.09 13.95 -8.32
C LYS A 147 10.50 14.84 -9.40
N ASP A 148 9.51 14.36 -10.15
CA ASP A 148 9.01 15.04 -11.34
C ASP A 148 7.50 15.32 -11.26
N ARG A 149 7.12 16.59 -11.15
CA ARG A 149 5.72 17.02 -11.10
C ARG A 149 4.94 16.69 -12.38
N ASP A 150 5.58 16.68 -13.53
CA ASP A 150 4.90 16.35 -14.78
C ASP A 150 4.66 14.85 -14.91
N ALA A 151 5.57 14.02 -14.41
CA ALA A 151 5.39 12.57 -14.35
C ALA A 151 4.19 12.17 -13.48
N ARG A 152 3.89 12.93 -12.43
CA ARG A 152 2.73 12.68 -11.52
C ARG A 152 1.40 12.61 -12.25
N LYS A 153 1.24 13.34 -13.35
CA LYS A 153 0.00 13.35 -14.16
C LYS A 153 -0.38 11.95 -14.65
N LYS A 154 0.62 11.11 -14.91
CA LYS A 154 0.46 9.73 -15.37
C LYS A 154 -0.08 8.80 -14.29
N TYR A 155 0.11 9.15 -13.02
CA TYR A 155 -0.19 8.29 -11.88
C TYR A 155 -1.36 8.80 -11.02
N LYS A 156 -2.14 9.74 -11.54
CA LYS A 156 -3.32 10.25 -10.83
C LYS A 156 -4.32 9.14 -10.57
N PRO A 157 -4.94 9.10 -9.38
CA PRO A 157 -5.92 8.07 -9.02
C PRO A 157 -7.17 8.11 -9.90
N GLY A 158 -7.87 6.97 -9.97
CA GLY A 158 -9.11 6.80 -10.72
C GLY A 158 -8.95 6.24 -12.13
N ARG A 159 -7.76 5.73 -12.47
CA ARG A 159 -7.49 5.08 -13.77
C ARG A 159 -7.61 3.57 -13.73
N ILE A 160 -7.56 2.98 -12.54
CA ILE A 160 -7.66 1.55 -12.30
C ILE A 160 -9.07 1.26 -11.84
N ASP A 161 -9.79 0.39 -12.56
CA ASP A 161 -11.17 -0.01 -12.27
C ASP A 161 -11.27 -1.54 -12.36
N TRP A 162 -10.92 -2.20 -11.25
CA TRP A 162 -10.96 -3.65 -11.17
C TRP A 162 -12.38 -4.22 -11.28
N LEU A 163 -13.40 -3.49 -10.80
CA LEU A 163 -14.79 -3.94 -10.89
C LEU A 163 -15.22 -4.08 -12.34
N SER A 164 -14.92 -3.09 -13.17
CA SER A 164 -15.23 -3.16 -14.60
C SER A 164 -14.37 -4.18 -15.34
N GLU A 165 -13.08 -4.28 -14.99
CA GLU A 165 -12.15 -5.22 -15.64
C GLU A 165 -12.51 -6.68 -15.37
N LEU A 166 -13.05 -6.97 -14.18
CA LEU A 166 -13.35 -8.32 -13.70
C LEU A 166 -14.85 -8.60 -13.58
N GLU A 167 -15.71 -7.79 -14.24
CA GLU A 167 -17.18 -7.85 -14.07
C GLU A 167 -17.77 -9.24 -14.27
N ASP A 168 -17.23 -10.03 -15.21
CA ASP A 168 -17.68 -11.39 -15.51
C ASP A 168 -17.21 -12.43 -14.46
N ARG A 169 -16.35 -12.05 -13.51
CA ARG A 169 -15.68 -12.94 -12.57
C ARG A 169 -15.72 -12.47 -11.12
N LEU A 170 -16.57 -11.53 -10.78
CA LEU A 170 -16.61 -10.91 -9.45
C LEU A 170 -16.78 -11.93 -8.32
N ASP A 171 -17.55 -13.00 -8.54
CA ASP A 171 -17.78 -14.06 -7.55
C ASP A 171 -16.49 -14.79 -7.11
N GLU A 172 -15.41 -14.69 -7.89
CA GLU A 172 -14.12 -15.30 -7.55
C GLU A 172 -13.32 -14.47 -6.53
N PHE A 173 -13.67 -13.19 -6.35
CA PHE A 173 -12.90 -12.20 -5.60
C PHE A 173 -13.63 -11.61 -4.40
N VAL A 174 -14.86 -12.01 -4.15
CA VAL A 174 -15.67 -11.60 -3.00
C VAL A 174 -15.88 -12.77 -2.04
N ARG A 175 -15.98 -12.45 -0.76
CA ARG A 175 -16.28 -13.47 0.26
C ARG A 175 -17.73 -13.96 0.09
N LYS A 176 -17.90 -15.27 0.19
CA LYS A 176 -19.26 -15.86 0.22
C LYS A 176 -19.79 -15.75 1.64
N VAL A 177 -20.94 -15.15 1.77
CA VAL A 177 -21.71 -15.06 3.03
C VAL A 177 -22.42 -16.39 3.27
#